data_372854004dcf75216c3d205d1dc931c2
#
_entry.id   372854004dcf75216c3d205d1dc931c2
#
_cell.length_a   1.000
_cell.length_b   1.000
_cell.length_c   1.000
_cell.angle_alpha   90.00
_cell.angle_beta   90.00
_cell.angle_gamma   90.00
#
_symmetry.space_group_name_H-M   'P 1'
#
loop_
_entity.id
_entity.type
_entity.pdbx_description
1 polymer ?
#
loop_
_entity_poly.entity_id
_entity_poly.type
_entity_poly.pdbx_seq_one_letter_code
_entity_poly.pdbx_strand_id
1 'polypeptide(L)'
;METTNGGSRGYLVSIVMVAVLGGLLFGYDTAVISGAEKGLQAFFMGATDFTYTDFWHGFTSSSALIGCIIGSALSGVLAIGLGRKRTLILAGIMFFISAWGSMCPESMILPVGKPDLTLLVVFNIYRIIGGVGVGLASAVCPMYIGEIAPSRIRGMLVSWNQFAIIFGQLVVYFVNFFILGDHIAPLIQSVGSGMNEIVNGTEAAWAIETGWRYMFGSEMVPAGLFAVLICLVPETPRYLVMVGKDDKAERVLARINGADEARRVLADIKNTVTQKTERIFTYGVMCIVVGVMLSVFQQAIGINAVLYYAPRIYEAMGFDNPMKLTVFNGVLNLGFTCVAIFTVEKLGRKPLLIAGSLGMALGAIGVAFTFGVAELKLLCMISIMLYSVSFMYSWGPICWVLIAEVFPNTIRGAAVAIAVAFQWIFNWIVSTSFVPMANSMGYMFTYSLYGIVCILAAVFVWRLVPETKGKTLEDMSRLWRKEK
;
A
#
# COMPACT_ATOMS: atom_id res chain seq x y z
N MET A 1 -8.56 -33.70 3.79
CA MET A 1 -9.12 -32.41 4.30
C MET A 1 -10.23 -32.75 5.29
N GLU A 2 -9.87 -32.93 6.55
CA GLU A 2 -10.83 -33.32 7.59
C GLU A 2 -11.67 -32.13 8.04
N THR A 3 -12.96 -32.39 8.14
CA THR A 3 -13.97 -31.45 8.66
C THR A 3 -13.67 -31.18 10.14
N THR A 4 -13.39 -29.93 10.51
CA THR A 4 -13.41 -29.51 11.92
C THR A 4 -14.85 -29.67 12.43
N ASN A 5 -15.02 -30.42 13.51
CA ASN A 5 -16.31 -30.69 14.15
C ASN A 5 -17.07 -29.37 14.42
N GLY A 6 -18.07 -29.06 13.60
CA GLY A 6 -19.09 -28.07 13.90
C GLY A 6 -18.87 -26.61 13.46
N GLY A 7 -17.71 -26.18 12.95
CA GLY A 7 -17.46 -24.81 12.48
C GLY A 7 -17.80 -24.59 11.00
N SER A 8 -18.26 -23.38 10.63
CA SER A 8 -18.60 -23.03 9.24
C SER A 8 -17.43 -22.38 8.51
N ARG A 9 -16.78 -23.13 7.59
CA ARG A 9 -15.73 -22.58 6.70
C ARG A 9 -16.25 -21.44 5.82
N GLY A 10 -17.49 -21.57 5.31
CA GLY A 10 -18.11 -20.53 4.50
C GLY A 10 -18.27 -19.21 5.25
N TYR A 11 -18.64 -19.28 6.53
CA TYR A 11 -18.73 -18.10 7.40
C TYR A 11 -17.38 -17.43 7.65
N LEU A 12 -16.34 -18.22 7.91
CA LEU A 12 -14.97 -17.69 8.05
C LEU A 12 -14.50 -17.01 6.76
N VAL A 13 -14.66 -17.69 5.62
CA VAL A 13 -14.24 -17.15 4.32
C VAL A 13 -14.98 -15.85 4.00
N SER A 14 -16.31 -15.79 4.22
CA SER A 14 -17.08 -14.57 3.94
C SER A 14 -16.62 -13.38 4.80
N ILE A 15 -16.32 -13.58 6.08
CA ILE A 15 -15.80 -12.54 6.96
C ILE A 15 -14.42 -12.07 6.50
N VAL A 16 -13.53 -13.00 6.17
CA VAL A 16 -12.18 -12.69 5.71
C VAL A 16 -12.22 -11.95 4.37
N MET A 17 -13.09 -12.36 3.44
CA MET A 17 -13.25 -11.67 2.15
C MET A 17 -13.71 -10.22 2.31
N VAL A 18 -14.61 -9.96 3.26
CA VAL A 18 -14.99 -8.56 3.59
C VAL A 18 -13.81 -7.76 4.14
N ALA A 19 -13.02 -8.33 5.06
CA ALA A 19 -11.84 -7.65 5.59
C ALA A 19 -10.77 -7.41 4.52
N VAL A 20 -10.60 -8.35 3.59
CA VAL A 20 -9.67 -8.27 2.45
C VAL A 20 -10.04 -7.15 1.46
N LEU A 21 -11.32 -6.77 1.36
CA LEU A 21 -11.72 -5.59 0.57
C LEU A 21 -11.06 -4.30 1.07
N GLY A 22 -10.75 -4.17 2.35
CA GLY A 22 -9.97 -3.04 2.87
C GLY A 22 -8.52 -3.01 2.32
N GLY A 23 -7.92 -4.19 2.12
CA GLY A 23 -6.64 -4.33 1.41
C GLY A 23 -6.76 -3.96 -0.07
N LEU A 24 -7.83 -4.39 -0.74
CA LEU A 24 -8.10 -4.02 -2.13
C LEU A 24 -8.22 -2.50 -2.28
N LEU A 25 -8.96 -1.83 -1.38
CA LEU A 25 -9.09 -0.37 -1.38
C LEU A 25 -7.76 0.32 -1.13
N PHE A 26 -6.93 -0.19 -0.24
CA PHE A 26 -5.57 0.31 -0.08
C PHE A 26 -4.80 0.31 -1.41
N GLY A 27 -4.81 -0.82 -2.12
CA GLY A 27 -4.15 -0.93 -3.42
C GLY A 27 -4.77 -0.01 -4.48
N TYR A 28 -6.09 0.11 -4.49
CA TYR A 28 -6.85 0.94 -5.42
C TYR A 28 -6.53 2.43 -5.23
N ASP A 29 -6.71 2.96 -4.01
CA ASP A 29 -6.52 4.39 -3.70
C ASP A 29 -5.07 4.85 -3.93
N THR A 30 -4.09 4.02 -3.59
CA THR A 30 -2.67 4.37 -3.80
C THR A 30 -2.26 4.35 -5.28
N ALA A 31 -2.88 3.52 -6.11
CA ALA A 31 -2.50 3.37 -7.52
C ALA A 31 -3.39 4.15 -8.49
N VAL A 32 -4.54 4.68 -8.07
CA VAL A 32 -5.43 5.47 -8.93
C VAL A 32 -4.73 6.69 -9.52
N ILE A 33 -3.81 7.28 -8.77
CA ILE A 33 -3.04 8.45 -9.20
C ILE A 33 -2.23 8.19 -10.48
N SER A 34 -1.81 6.95 -10.74
CA SER A 34 -0.98 6.61 -11.90
C SER A 34 -1.63 6.95 -13.25
N GLY A 35 -2.95 6.83 -13.36
CA GLY A 35 -3.68 7.25 -14.57
C GLY A 35 -4.10 8.72 -14.54
N ALA A 36 -4.38 9.24 -13.35
CA ALA A 36 -4.94 10.58 -13.16
C ALA A 36 -3.89 11.71 -13.17
N GLU A 37 -2.61 11.42 -12.85
CA GLU A 37 -1.59 12.42 -12.53
C GLU A 37 -1.34 13.42 -13.66
N LYS A 38 -1.36 12.98 -14.91
CA LYS A 38 -1.13 13.86 -16.07
C LYS A 38 -2.31 14.78 -16.34
N GLY A 39 -3.54 14.23 -16.31
CA GLY A 39 -4.74 15.03 -16.44
C GLY A 39 -4.83 16.10 -15.36
N LEU A 40 -4.50 15.71 -14.12
CA LEU A 40 -4.43 16.60 -12.96
C LEU A 40 -3.35 17.68 -13.13
N GLN A 41 -2.17 17.31 -13.61
CA GLN A 41 -1.07 18.25 -13.89
C GLN A 41 -1.51 19.27 -14.94
N ALA A 42 -2.03 18.81 -16.07
CA ALA A 42 -2.48 19.69 -17.15
C ALA A 42 -3.61 20.62 -16.69
N PHE A 43 -4.56 20.13 -15.90
CA PHE A 43 -5.66 20.92 -15.33
C PHE A 43 -5.12 22.06 -14.45
N PHE A 44 -4.27 21.78 -13.46
CA PHE A 44 -3.76 22.81 -12.55
C PHE A 44 -2.68 23.70 -13.14
N MET A 45 -1.99 23.31 -14.23
CA MET A 45 -1.12 24.21 -14.99
C MET A 45 -1.91 25.34 -15.67
N GLY A 46 -3.23 25.18 -15.87
CA GLY A 46 -4.14 26.23 -16.33
C GLY A 46 -4.55 27.25 -15.27
N ALA A 47 -4.07 27.14 -14.04
CA ALA A 47 -4.38 28.08 -12.96
C ALA A 47 -3.76 29.46 -13.24
N THR A 48 -4.51 30.51 -12.90
CA THR A 48 -4.09 31.92 -13.13
C THR A 48 -3.70 32.64 -11.86
N ASP A 49 -4.05 32.08 -10.70
CA ASP A 49 -3.82 32.68 -9.37
C ASP A 49 -2.54 32.19 -8.68
N PHE A 50 -1.97 31.08 -9.16
CA PHE A 50 -0.69 30.54 -8.66
C PHE A 50 0.07 29.78 -9.76
N THR A 51 1.37 29.54 -9.54
CA THR A 51 2.18 28.72 -10.46
C THR A 51 2.24 27.28 -9.97
N TYR A 52 1.67 26.35 -10.77
CA TYR A 52 1.72 24.92 -10.48
C TYR A 52 3.07 24.34 -10.91
N THR A 53 3.97 24.11 -9.93
CA THR A 53 5.33 23.62 -10.13
C THR A 53 5.41 22.10 -9.99
N ASP A 54 6.55 21.49 -10.39
CA ASP A 54 6.83 20.07 -10.17
C ASP A 54 6.75 19.65 -8.71
N PHE A 55 7.10 20.56 -7.78
CA PHE A 55 6.95 20.33 -6.35
C PHE A 55 5.46 20.19 -5.97
N TRP A 56 4.60 21.10 -6.43
CA TRP A 56 3.16 20.99 -6.21
C TRP A 56 2.57 19.73 -6.81
N HIS A 57 3.05 19.35 -8.00
CA HIS A 57 2.62 18.12 -8.65
C HIS A 57 3.01 16.88 -7.86
N GLY A 58 4.26 16.77 -7.43
CA GLY A 58 4.73 15.69 -6.57
C GLY A 58 3.99 15.65 -5.22
N PHE A 59 3.77 16.81 -4.60
CA PHE A 59 3.00 16.92 -3.35
C PHE A 59 1.54 16.45 -3.54
N THR A 60 0.87 16.92 -4.58
CA THR A 60 -0.53 16.57 -4.87
C THR A 60 -0.68 15.07 -5.15
N SER A 61 0.22 14.51 -5.94
CA SER A 61 0.24 13.09 -6.25
C SER A 61 0.46 12.21 -5.01
N SER A 62 1.19 12.72 -4.03
CA SER A 62 1.55 12.00 -2.80
C SER A 62 0.79 12.46 -1.54
N SER A 63 -0.15 13.40 -1.66
CA SER A 63 -0.85 14.00 -0.51
C SER A 63 -1.61 12.97 0.35
N ALA A 64 -2.16 11.92 -0.27
CA ALA A 64 -2.79 10.81 0.45
C ALA A 64 -1.83 10.12 1.44
N LEU A 65 -0.52 10.09 1.14
CA LEU A 65 0.47 9.43 2.02
C LEU A 65 0.64 10.15 3.36
N ILE A 66 0.39 11.47 3.41
CA ILE A 66 0.33 12.23 4.67
C ILE A 66 -0.81 11.68 5.53
N GLY A 67 -1.97 11.44 4.91
CA GLY A 67 -3.09 10.77 5.57
C GLY A 67 -2.72 9.37 6.06
N CYS A 68 -1.97 8.61 5.28
CA CYS A 68 -1.52 7.27 5.68
C CYS A 68 -0.63 7.30 6.93
N ILE A 69 0.25 8.30 7.07
CA ILE A 69 1.05 8.51 8.29
C ILE A 69 0.13 8.73 9.49
N ILE A 70 -0.84 9.64 9.37
CA ILE A 70 -1.80 9.96 10.43
C ILE A 70 -2.65 8.73 10.79
N GLY A 71 -3.24 8.08 9.79
CA GLY A 71 -4.10 6.91 9.96
C GLY A 71 -3.38 5.73 10.61
N SER A 72 -2.15 5.42 10.17
CA SER A 72 -1.35 4.35 10.76
C SER A 72 -0.96 4.63 12.21
N ALA A 73 -0.58 5.86 12.52
CA ALA A 73 -0.27 6.28 13.90
C ALA A 73 -1.50 6.17 14.83
N LEU A 74 -2.70 6.49 14.34
CA LEU A 74 -3.94 6.42 15.10
C LEU A 74 -4.54 5.01 15.16
N SER A 75 -4.15 4.11 14.25
CA SER A 75 -4.77 2.80 14.08
C SER A 75 -4.80 1.96 15.34
N GLY A 76 -3.71 1.94 16.11
CA GLY A 76 -3.60 1.19 17.37
C GLY A 76 -4.54 1.71 18.44
N VAL A 77 -4.60 3.04 18.63
CA VAL A 77 -5.46 3.69 19.62
C VAL A 77 -6.93 3.47 19.25
N LEU A 78 -7.30 3.67 18.00
CA LEU A 78 -8.66 3.48 17.53
C LEU A 78 -9.09 2.00 17.57
N ALA A 79 -8.20 1.07 17.20
CA ALA A 79 -8.50 -0.35 17.28
C ALA A 79 -8.71 -0.84 18.72
N ILE A 80 -8.02 -0.27 19.70
CA ILE A 80 -8.22 -0.57 21.12
C ILE A 80 -9.47 0.13 21.68
N GLY A 81 -9.69 1.40 21.37
CA GLY A 81 -10.79 2.19 21.92
C GLY A 81 -12.15 1.88 21.30
N LEU A 82 -12.23 1.84 19.97
CA LEU A 82 -13.48 1.62 19.23
C LEU A 82 -13.74 0.15 18.88
N GLY A 83 -12.69 -0.65 18.79
CA GLY A 83 -12.70 -2.00 18.24
C GLY A 83 -12.30 -2.04 16.77
N ARG A 84 -11.95 -3.26 16.30
CA ARG A 84 -11.42 -3.45 14.94
C ARG A 84 -12.50 -3.18 13.90
N LYS A 85 -13.69 -3.71 14.10
CA LYS A 85 -14.84 -3.52 13.19
C LYS A 85 -15.18 -2.04 13.00
N ARG A 86 -15.33 -1.28 14.10
CA ARG A 86 -15.71 0.13 14.01
C ARG A 86 -14.62 0.98 13.37
N THR A 87 -13.35 0.66 13.63
CA THR A 87 -12.21 1.33 12.98
C THR A 87 -12.22 1.08 11.47
N LEU A 88 -12.56 -0.15 11.02
CA LEU A 88 -12.70 -0.45 9.60
C LEU A 88 -13.92 0.22 8.95
N ILE A 89 -15.04 0.37 9.68
CA ILE A 89 -16.19 1.16 9.22
C ILE A 89 -15.76 2.62 9.00
N LEU A 90 -15.03 3.21 9.95
CA LEU A 90 -14.49 4.56 9.80
C LEU A 90 -13.59 4.69 8.59
N ALA A 91 -12.69 3.71 8.36
CA ALA A 91 -11.84 3.68 7.17
C ALA A 91 -12.66 3.64 5.88
N GLY A 92 -13.69 2.79 5.81
CA GLY A 92 -14.60 2.70 4.65
C GLY A 92 -15.34 4.01 4.35
N ILE A 93 -15.80 4.71 5.38
CA ILE A 93 -16.42 6.04 5.25
C ILE A 93 -15.40 7.05 4.71
N MET A 94 -14.16 7.04 5.21
CA MET A 94 -13.11 7.94 4.76
C MET A 94 -12.73 7.70 3.30
N PHE A 95 -12.63 6.45 2.86
CA PHE A 95 -12.43 6.11 1.44
C PHE A 95 -13.54 6.68 0.57
N PHE A 96 -14.80 6.46 0.97
CA PHE A 96 -15.93 6.95 0.20
C PHE A 96 -15.97 8.49 0.09
N ILE A 97 -15.74 9.20 1.20
CA ILE A 97 -15.68 10.66 1.24
C ILE A 97 -14.53 11.18 0.37
N SER A 98 -13.36 10.53 0.44
CA SER A 98 -12.20 10.88 -0.38
C SER A 98 -12.47 10.71 -1.87
N ALA A 99 -13.01 9.58 -2.27
CA ALA A 99 -13.32 9.29 -3.67
C ALA A 99 -14.33 10.31 -4.24
N TRP A 100 -15.41 10.57 -3.48
CA TRP A 100 -16.40 11.57 -3.87
C TRP A 100 -15.82 12.99 -3.91
N GLY A 101 -15.09 13.41 -2.87
CA GLY A 101 -14.50 14.75 -2.81
C GLY A 101 -13.36 14.97 -3.81
N SER A 102 -12.59 13.92 -4.13
CA SER A 102 -11.56 14.00 -5.18
C SER A 102 -12.18 14.04 -6.59
N MET A 103 -13.32 13.38 -6.79
CA MET A 103 -14.08 13.47 -8.05
C MET A 103 -14.67 14.88 -8.25
N CYS A 104 -15.27 15.45 -7.20
CA CYS A 104 -15.99 16.71 -7.24
C CYS A 104 -15.54 17.65 -6.10
N PRO A 105 -14.30 18.14 -6.11
CA PRO A 105 -13.79 18.97 -5.00
C PRO A 105 -14.54 20.28 -4.85
N GLU A 106 -15.23 20.73 -5.89
CA GLU A 106 -16.07 21.94 -5.91
C GLU A 106 -17.42 21.78 -5.20
N SER A 107 -17.92 20.56 -5.04
CA SER A 107 -19.34 20.26 -4.81
C SER A 107 -19.97 20.87 -3.56
N MET A 108 -19.19 21.40 -2.63
CA MET A 108 -19.71 22.00 -1.39
C MET A 108 -19.39 23.50 -1.19
N ILE A 109 -18.38 24.05 -1.88
CA ILE A 109 -17.78 25.32 -1.44
C ILE A 109 -17.43 26.28 -2.57
N LEU A 110 -17.28 25.83 -3.84
CA LEU A 110 -16.63 26.57 -4.92
C LEU A 110 -17.46 26.60 -6.20
N PRO A 111 -17.32 27.64 -7.05
CA PRO A 111 -17.85 27.63 -8.40
C PRO A 111 -17.15 26.56 -9.25
N VAL A 112 -17.94 25.81 -10.03
CA VAL A 112 -17.51 24.68 -10.84
C VAL A 112 -16.45 25.09 -11.89
N GLY A 113 -15.36 24.32 -11.96
CA GLY A 113 -14.64 24.16 -13.23
C GLY A 113 -13.43 25.04 -13.48
N LYS A 114 -12.93 25.84 -12.53
CA LYS A 114 -11.68 26.60 -12.75
C LYS A 114 -10.56 26.10 -11.86
N PRO A 115 -9.37 25.81 -12.44
CA PRO A 115 -8.20 25.51 -11.64
C PRO A 115 -7.77 26.74 -10.86
N ASP A 116 -7.78 26.66 -9.54
CA ASP A 116 -7.27 27.68 -8.62
C ASP A 116 -6.59 27.02 -7.41
N LEU A 117 -5.89 27.82 -6.60
CA LEU A 117 -5.21 27.33 -5.40
C LEU A 117 -6.20 26.74 -4.39
N THR A 118 -7.39 27.31 -4.26
CA THR A 118 -8.40 26.85 -3.32
C THR A 118 -8.87 25.44 -3.68
N LEU A 119 -9.14 25.20 -4.97
CA LEU A 119 -9.52 23.88 -5.48
C LEU A 119 -8.41 22.84 -5.24
N LEU A 120 -7.14 23.22 -5.47
CA LEU A 120 -5.99 22.36 -5.21
C LEU A 120 -5.91 21.98 -3.73
N VAL A 121 -6.09 22.93 -2.84
CA VAL A 121 -6.07 22.68 -1.38
C VAL A 121 -7.20 21.75 -0.97
N VAL A 122 -8.42 21.99 -1.45
CA VAL A 122 -9.60 21.16 -1.14
C VAL A 122 -9.41 19.74 -1.67
N PHE A 123 -8.93 19.59 -2.90
CA PHE A 123 -8.59 18.28 -3.47
C PHE A 123 -7.58 17.54 -2.60
N ASN A 124 -6.49 18.19 -2.20
CA ASN A 124 -5.47 17.58 -1.34
C ASN A 124 -6.03 17.18 0.03
N ILE A 125 -6.95 17.97 0.62
CA ILE A 125 -7.62 17.61 1.88
C ILE A 125 -8.41 16.32 1.72
N TYR A 126 -9.18 16.15 0.64
CA TYR A 126 -9.91 14.91 0.39
C TYR A 126 -8.97 13.73 0.19
N ARG A 127 -7.86 13.92 -0.51
CA ARG A 127 -6.81 12.90 -0.66
C ARG A 127 -6.20 12.51 0.69
N ILE A 128 -5.92 13.47 1.58
CA ILE A 128 -5.44 13.20 2.94
C ILE A 128 -6.47 12.41 3.76
N ILE A 129 -7.77 12.73 3.64
CA ILE A 129 -8.85 11.97 4.29
C ILE A 129 -8.84 10.50 3.82
N GLY A 130 -8.73 10.25 2.52
CA GLY A 130 -8.59 8.90 1.97
C GLY A 130 -7.37 8.18 2.51
N GLY A 131 -6.24 8.89 2.53
CA GLY A 131 -5.01 8.38 3.10
C GLY A 131 -5.14 7.97 4.57
N VAL A 132 -5.90 8.70 5.41
CA VAL A 132 -6.20 8.25 6.78
C VAL A 132 -6.94 6.90 6.74
N GLY A 133 -7.90 6.73 5.83
CA GLY A 133 -8.58 5.45 5.59
C GLY A 133 -7.60 4.34 5.22
N VAL A 134 -6.65 4.61 4.29
CA VAL A 134 -5.57 3.68 3.91
C VAL A 134 -4.72 3.30 5.12
N GLY A 135 -4.27 4.29 5.89
CA GLY A 135 -3.44 4.06 7.08
C GLY A 135 -4.13 3.21 8.14
N LEU A 136 -5.43 3.44 8.37
CA LEU A 136 -6.23 2.61 9.27
C LEU A 136 -6.41 1.18 8.73
N ALA A 137 -6.78 1.03 7.46
CA ALA A 137 -7.04 -0.26 6.84
C ALA A 137 -5.76 -1.11 6.75
N SER A 138 -4.62 -0.51 6.41
CA SER A 138 -3.33 -1.20 6.27
C SER A 138 -2.88 -1.91 7.57
N ALA A 139 -3.20 -1.33 8.73
CA ALA A 139 -2.88 -1.91 10.02
C ALA A 139 -4.00 -2.82 10.56
N VAL A 140 -5.27 -2.40 10.42
CA VAL A 140 -6.39 -3.06 11.08
C VAL A 140 -6.94 -4.24 10.29
N CYS A 141 -6.88 -4.26 8.94
CA CYS A 141 -7.34 -5.41 8.15
C CYS A 141 -6.54 -6.69 8.46
N PRO A 142 -5.19 -6.71 8.38
CA PRO A 142 -4.44 -7.91 8.72
C PRO A 142 -4.57 -8.28 10.21
N MET A 143 -4.73 -7.29 11.11
CA MET A 143 -5.01 -7.53 12.53
C MET A 143 -6.36 -8.22 12.71
N TYR A 144 -7.42 -7.72 12.06
CA TYR A 144 -8.76 -8.30 12.11
C TYR A 144 -8.76 -9.74 11.60
N ILE A 145 -8.14 -9.98 10.43
CA ILE A 145 -8.00 -11.31 9.85
C ILE A 145 -7.22 -12.24 10.80
N GLY A 146 -6.10 -11.77 11.35
CA GLY A 146 -5.27 -12.56 12.26
C GLY A 146 -5.95 -12.92 13.59
N GLU A 147 -6.86 -12.08 14.09
CA GLU A 147 -7.62 -12.33 15.32
C GLU A 147 -8.84 -13.25 15.12
N ILE A 148 -9.39 -13.31 13.90
CA ILE A 148 -10.52 -14.19 13.56
C ILE A 148 -10.04 -15.55 13.06
N ALA A 149 -8.91 -15.60 12.37
CA ALA A 149 -8.43 -16.81 11.70
C ALA A 149 -7.97 -17.87 12.69
N PRO A 150 -8.38 -19.16 12.50
CA PRO A 150 -7.81 -20.28 13.20
C PRO A 150 -6.27 -20.33 13.02
N SER A 151 -5.53 -20.70 14.09
CA SER A 151 -4.06 -20.69 14.10
C SER A 151 -3.43 -21.44 12.92
N ARG A 152 -4.02 -22.58 12.52
CA ARG A 152 -3.52 -23.45 11.46
C ARG A 152 -3.47 -22.77 10.07
N ILE A 153 -4.37 -21.84 9.76
CA ILE A 153 -4.49 -21.20 8.44
C ILE A 153 -4.35 -19.67 8.50
N ARG A 154 -4.00 -19.14 9.67
CA ARG A 154 -3.89 -17.69 9.92
C ARG A 154 -2.92 -17.01 8.96
N GLY A 155 -1.72 -17.56 8.78
CA GLY A 155 -0.72 -17.00 7.88
C GLY A 155 -1.21 -16.90 6.44
N MET A 156 -1.86 -17.95 5.95
CA MET A 156 -2.44 -17.97 4.61
C MET A 156 -3.53 -16.90 4.46
N LEU A 157 -4.46 -16.77 5.42
CA LEU A 157 -5.55 -15.81 5.35
C LEU A 157 -5.06 -14.35 5.47
N VAL A 158 -4.04 -14.09 6.27
CA VAL A 158 -3.38 -12.77 6.34
C VAL A 158 -2.68 -12.44 5.02
N SER A 159 -2.08 -13.43 4.35
CA SER A 159 -1.44 -13.22 3.03
C SER A 159 -2.45 -12.83 1.94
N TRP A 160 -3.73 -13.19 2.08
CA TRP A 160 -4.78 -12.73 1.17
C TRP A 160 -4.96 -11.21 1.19
N ASN A 161 -4.67 -10.55 2.32
CA ASN A 161 -4.67 -9.09 2.37
C ASN A 161 -3.60 -8.49 1.45
N GLN A 162 -2.39 -9.06 1.42
CA GLN A 162 -1.34 -8.61 0.51
C GLN A 162 -1.69 -8.88 -0.96
N PHE A 163 -2.24 -10.05 -1.25
CA PHE A 163 -2.76 -10.36 -2.59
C PHE A 163 -3.81 -9.33 -3.03
N ALA A 164 -4.74 -8.97 -2.13
CA ALA A 164 -5.81 -8.01 -2.43
C ALA A 164 -5.27 -6.60 -2.69
N ILE A 165 -4.21 -6.17 -2.02
CA ILE A 165 -3.56 -4.87 -2.29
C ILE A 165 -3.08 -4.83 -3.74
N ILE A 166 -2.31 -5.83 -4.17
CA ILE A 166 -1.78 -5.88 -5.54
C ILE A 166 -2.89 -6.10 -6.59
N PHE A 167 -3.91 -6.88 -6.23
CA PHE A 167 -5.09 -7.05 -7.08
C PHE A 167 -5.87 -5.74 -7.23
N GLY A 168 -6.03 -4.96 -6.16
CA GLY A 168 -6.64 -3.63 -6.19
C GLY A 168 -5.88 -2.65 -7.09
N GLN A 169 -4.54 -2.67 -7.03
CA GLN A 169 -3.69 -1.91 -7.95
C GLN A 169 -3.94 -2.31 -9.41
N LEU A 170 -4.00 -3.61 -9.68
CA LEU A 170 -4.27 -4.10 -11.05
C LEU A 170 -5.66 -3.68 -11.54
N VAL A 171 -6.68 -3.80 -10.68
CA VAL A 171 -8.07 -3.39 -11.02
C VAL A 171 -8.11 -1.90 -11.41
N VAL A 172 -7.48 -1.03 -10.62
CA VAL A 172 -7.48 0.41 -10.93
C VAL A 172 -6.67 0.74 -12.18
N TYR A 173 -5.60 0.00 -12.49
CA TYR A 173 -4.89 0.17 -13.76
C TYR A 173 -5.78 -0.14 -14.96
N PHE A 174 -6.61 -1.18 -14.88
CA PHE A 174 -7.62 -1.47 -15.90
C PHE A 174 -8.69 -0.37 -15.96
N VAL A 175 -9.20 0.07 -14.82
CA VAL A 175 -10.21 1.15 -14.76
C VAL A 175 -9.66 2.44 -15.38
N ASN A 176 -8.45 2.84 -15.01
CA ASN A 176 -7.78 4.00 -15.59
C ASN A 176 -7.57 3.84 -17.11
N PHE A 177 -7.17 2.64 -17.56
CA PHE A 177 -7.02 2.34 -18.98
C PHE A 177 -8.34 2.47 -19.75
N PHE A 178 -9.45 1.95 -19.20
CA PHE A 178 -10.76 2.07 -19.84
C PHE A 178 -11.32 3.48 -19.81
N ILE A 179 -11.09 4.26 -18.74
CA ILE A 179 -11.53 5.65 -18.64
C ILE A 179 -10.77 6.53 -19.62
N LEU A 180 -9.44 6.37 -19.75
CA LEU A 180 -8.66 7.14 -20.70
C LEU A 180 -8.94 6.72 -22.14
N GLY A 181 -9.11 5.42 -22.42
CA GLY A 181 -9.40 4.91 -23.76
C GLY A 181 -8.50 5.52 -24.83
N ASP A 182 -9.13 6.08 -25.87
CA ASP A 182 -8.45 6.74 -26.98
C ASP A 182 -7.97 8.17 -26.64
N HIS A 183 -8.33 8.72 -25.47
CA HIS A 183 -7.92 10.07 -25.04
C HIS A 183 -6.47 10.15 -24.54
N ILE A 184 -5.78 9.01 -24.42
CA ILE A 184 -4.43 8.96 -23.84
C ILE A 184 -3.38 9.63 -24.73
N ALA A 185 -3.44 9.40 -26.05
CA ALA A 185 -2.48 9.99 -26.98
C ALA A 185 -2.61 11.52 -27.07
N PRO A 186 -3.83 12.10 -27.21
CA PRO A 186 -4.02 13.54 -27.13
C PRO A 186 -3.57 14.15 -25.79
N LEU A 187 -3.81 13.47 -24.66
CA LEU A 187 -3.38 13.94 -23.35
C LEU A 187 -1.86 14.00 -23.23
N ILE A 188 -1.15 12.97 -23.71
CA ILE A 188 0.31 12.92 -23.75
C ILE A 188 0.87 14.10 -24.55
N GLN A 189 0.32 14.35 -25.73
CA GLN A 189 0.76 15.42 -26.61
C GLN A 189 0.51 16.80 -25.97
N SER A 190 -0.60 17.00 -25.23
CA SER A 190 -0.93 18.26 -24.58
C SER A 190 0.06 18.64 -23.48
N VAL A 191 0.52 17.69 -22.69
CA VAL A 191 1.50 17.93 -21.61
C VAL A 191 2.91 18.20 -22.16
N GLY A 192 3.26 17.58 -23.30
CA GLY A 192 4.59 17.69 -23.92
C GLY A 192 4.83 19.01 -24.68
N SER A 193 3.80 19.65 -25.22
CA SER A 193 3.94 20.86 -26.08
C SER A 193 3.71 22.19 -25.35
N GLY A 194 3.47 22.15 -24.04
CA GLY A 194 3.05 23.37 -23.32
C GLY A 194 1.60 23.78 -23.70
N MET A 195 0.75 23.94 -22.72
CA MET A 195 -0.72 24.03 -22.81
C MET A 195 -1.32 25.02 -23.81
N ASN A 196 -0.54 25.85 -24.48
CA ASN A 196 -1.07 26.94 -25.31
C ASN A 196 -1.55 26.50 -26.71
N GLU A 197 -1.23 25.31 -27.20
CA GLU A 197 -1.58 24.90 -28.57
C GLU A 197 -2.67 23.82 -28.69
N ILE A 198 -3.04 23.11 -27.61
CA ILE A 198 -3.79 21.85 -27.75
C ILE A 198 -5.18 21.85 -27.12
N VAL A 199 -5.61 22.92 -26.47
CA VAL A 199 -6.96 23.02 -25.84
C VAL A 199 -8.11 22.96 -26.86
N ASN A 200 -7.84 22.87 -28.14
CA ASN A 200 -8.85 22.88 -29.23
C ASN A 200 -9.31 21.46 -29.66
N GLY A 201 -8.77 20.38 -29.11
CA GLY A 201 -9.26 19.03 -29.39
C GLY A 201 -10.26 18.59 -28.29
N THR A 202 -11.50 18.25 -28.67
CA THR A 202 -12.55 17.82 -27.71
C THR A 202 -12.16 16.64 -26.82
N GLU A 203 -11.33 15.76 -27.32
CA GLU A 203 -10.88 14.55 -26.58
C GLU A 203 -9.80 14.86 -25.53
N ALA A 204 -8.82 15.70 -25.86
CA ALA A 204 -7.80 16.13 -24.91
C ALA A 204 -8.41 16.99 -23.79
N ALA A 205 -9.33 17.89 -24.15
CA ALA A 205 -10.05 18.73 -23.19
C ALA A 205 -10.82 17.88 -22.18
N TRP A 206 -11.51 16.83 -22.62
CA TRP A 206 -12.22 15.92 -21.72
C TRP A 206 -11.28 15.19 -20.74
N ALA A 207 -10.16 14.69 -21.22
CA ALA A 207 -9.18 13.99 -20.36
C ALA A 207 -8.57 14.91 -19.28
N ILE A 208 -8.35 16.20 -19.63
CA ILE A 208 -7.80 17.22 -18.74
C ILE A 208 -8.85 17.68 -17.71
N GLU A 209 -10.08 17.94 -18.15
CA GLU A 209 -11.11 18.52 -17.28
C GLU A 209 -11.83 17.46 -16.44
N THR A 210 -12.03 16.26 -16.99
CA THR A 210 -13.01 15.30 -16.48
C THR A 210 -12.42 13.92 -16.22
N GLY A 211 -11.47 13.45 -17.02
CA GLY A 211 -10.97 12.08 -16.98
C GLY A 211 -10.41 11.67 -15.59
N TRP A 212 -9.56 12.50 -15.01
CA TRP A 212 -8.99 12.23 -13.67
C TRP A 212 -10.06 12.19 -12.56
N ARG A 213 -11.15 12.96 -12.72
CA ARG A 213 -12.27 12.99 -11.77
C ARG A 213 -12.99 11.63 -11.74
N TYR A 214 -13.27 11.06 -12.91
CA TYR A 214 -13.88 9.73 -13.00
C TYR A 214 -12.96 8.61 -12.46
N MET A 215 -11.64 8.75 -12.63
CA MET A 215 -10.69 7.79 -12.07
C MET A 215 -10.77 7.76 -10.54
N PHE A 216 -10.71 8.92 -9.87
CA PHE A 216 -10.90 8.99 -8.42
C PHE A 216 -12.32 8.59 -8.00
N GLY A 217 -13.34 9.03 -8.73
CA GLY A 217 -14.74 8.70 -8.44
C GLY A 217 -15.06 7.21 -8.56
N SER A 218 -14.35 6.48 -9.40
CA SER A 218 -14.55 5.03 -9.57
C SER A 218 -14.31 4.23 -8.28
N GLU A 219 -13.49 4.75 -7.37
CA GLU A 219 -13.25 4.17 -6.06
C GLU A 219 -14.49 4.17 -5.16
N MET A 220 -15.48 5.04 -5.41
CA MET A 220 -16.73 5.07 -4.62
C MET A 220 -17.44 3.72 -4.61
N VAL A 221 -17.35 2.96 -5.71
CA VAL A 221 -18.02 1.66 -5.82
C VAL A 221 -17.44 0.64 -4.83
N PRO A 222 -16.13 0.29 -4.87
CA PRO A 222 -15.56 -0.64 -3.89
C PRO A 222 -15.56 -0.07 -2.46
N ALA A 223 -15.42 1.25 -2.27
CA ALA A 223 -15.47 1.89 -0.95
C ALA A 223 -16.87 1.79 -0.31
N GLY A 224 -17.92 2.08 -1.08
CA GLY A 224 -19.31 1.92 -0.62
C GLY A 224 -19.64 0.46 -0.30
N LEU A 225 -19.21 -0.46 -1.16
CA LEU A 225 -19.38 -1.90 -0.92
C LEU A 225 -18.69 -2.34 0.38
N PHE A 226 -17.43 -1.92 0.60
CA PHE A 226 -16.70 -2.22 1.83
C PHE A 226 -17.38 -1.63 3.06
N ALA A 227 -17.77 -0.35 3.02
CA ALA A 227 -18.45 0.33 4.14
C ALA A 227 -19.74 -0.37 4.55
N VAL A 228 -20.51 -0.89 3.61
CA VAL A 228 -21.74 -1.64 3.88
C VAL A 228 -21.42 -3.05 4.41
N LEU A 229 -20.56 -3.81 3.73
CA LEU A 229 -20.29 -5.19 4.08
C LEU A 229 -19.56 -5.34 5.42
N ILE A 230 -18.68 -4.39 5.78
CA ILE A 230 -18.00 -4.42 7.08
C ILE A 230 -18.97 -4.23 8.25
N CYS A 231 -20.13 -3.63 8.04
CA CYS A 231 -21.20 -3.55 9.05
C CYS A 231 -21.82 -4.92 9.37
N LEU A 232 -21.74 -5.87 8.44
CA LEU A 232 -22.37 -7.20 8.57
C LEU A 232 -21.46 -8.23 9.26
N VAL A 233 -20.15 -8.00 9.31
CA VAL A 233 -19.21 -8.93 9.96
C VAL A 233 -19.19 -8.72 11.48
N PRO A 234 -18.84 -9.74 12.29
CA PRO A 234 -18.73 -9.61 13.74
C PRO A 234 -17.52 -8.79 14.16
N GLU A 235 -17.50 -8.34 15.40
CA GLU A 235 -16.26 -7.83 16.02
C GLU A 235 -15.35 -9.01 16.39
N THR A 236 -14.02 -8.75 16.50
CA THR A 236 -13.05 -9.81 16.78
C THR A 236 -13.20 -10.39 18.18
N PRO A 237 -13.00 -11.71 18.36
CA PRO A 237 -13.08 -12.35 19.68
C PRO A 237 -12.12 -11.74 20.70
N ARG A 238 -10.91 -11.38 20.26
CA ARG A 238 -9.90 -10.76 21.12
C ARG A 238 -10.36 -9.40 21.68
N TYR A 239 -10.94 -8.56 20.85
CA TYR A 239 -11.49 -7.29 21.31
C TYR A 239 -12.69 -7.48 22.24
N LEU A 240 -13.57 -8.43 21.93
CA LEU A 240 -14.73 -8.72 22.76
C LEU A 240 -14.33 -9.15 24.18
N VAL A 241 -13.27 -9.97 24.30
CA VAL A 241 -12.70 -10.35 25.61
C VAL A 241 -12.09 -9.12 26.31
N MET A 242 -11.36 -8.26 25.59
CA MET A 242 -10.76 -7.05 26.18
C MET A 242 -11.81 -6.12 26.82
N VAL A 243 -13.04 -6.08 26.26
CA VAL A 243 -14.13 -5.26 26.78
C VAL A 243 -15.12 -6.03 27.66
N GLY A 244 -14.76 -7.25 28.12
CA GLY A 244 -15.56 -8.08 29.03
C GLY A 244 -16.82 -8.68 28.42
N LYS A 245 -16.90 -8.84 27.10
CA LYS A 245 -18.05 -9.43 26.39
C LYS A 245 -17.77 -10.88 25.97
N ASP A 246 -17.42 -11.71 26.93
CA ASP A 246 -16.98 -13.09 26.75
C ASP A 246 -18.02 -13.96 26.02
N ASP A 247 -19.30 -13.86 26.37
CA ASP A 247 -20.37 -14.62 25.73
C ASP A 247 -20.49 -14.32 24.23
N LYS A 248 -20.22 -13.06 23.82
CA LYS A 248 -20.21 -12.72 22.39
C LYS A 248 -18.97 -13.25 21.71
N ALA A 249 -17.81 -13.24 22.39
CA ALA A 249 -16.58 -13.82 21.89
C ALA A 249 -16.73 -15.33 21.64
N GLU A 250 -17.30 -16.05 22.62
CA GLU A 250 -17.54 -17.50 22.53
C GLU A 250 -18.49 -17.82 21.35
N ARG A 251 -19.56 -17.05 21.16
CA ARG A 251 -20.48 -17.23 20.03
C ARG A 251 -19.81 -17.06 18.67
N VAL A 252 -18.94 -16.07 18.52
CA VAL A 252 -18.19 -15.86 17.27
C VAL A 252 -17.22 -17.01 17.03
N LEU A 253 -16.46 -17.42 18.07
CA LEU A 253 -15.52 -18.54 18.01
C LEU A 253 -16.23 -19.85 17.69
N ALA A 254 -17.40 -20.11 18.30
CA ALA A 254 -18.17 -21.34 18.08
C ALA A 254 -18.66 -21.43 16.62
N ARG A 255 -19.05 -20.32 16.01
CA ARG A 255 -19.45 -20.31 14.58
C ARG A 255 -18.26 -20.58 13.63
N ILE A 256 -17.04 -20.22 14.04
CA ILE A 256 -15.82 -20.36 13.22
C ILE A 256 -15.19 -21.75 13.44
N ASN A 257 -14.99 -22.15 14.69
CA ASN A 257 -14.15 -23.30 15.08
C ASN A 257 -14.99 -24.50 15.57
N GLY A 258 -16.29 -24.32 15.85
CA GLY A 258 -17.11 -25.28 16.59
C GLY A 258 -17.07 -25.02 18.10
N ALA A 259 -18.06 -25.56 18.84
CA ALA A 259 -18.28 -25.23 20.26
C ALA A 259 -17.15 -25.67 21.19
N ASP A 260 -16.56 -26.84 20.97
CA ASP A 260 -15.54 -27.40 21.85
C ASP A 260 -14.20 -26.65 21.72
N GLU A 261 -13.78 -26.33 20.48
CA GLU A 261 -12.56 -25.59 20.23
C GLU A 261 -12.71 -24.10 20.63
N ALA A 262 -13.94 -23.55 20.52
CA ALA A 262 -14.22 -22.18 20.93
C ALA A 262 -13.85 -21.87 22.39
N ARG A 263 -14.15 -22.80 23.30
CA ARG A 263 -13.82 -22.66 24.73
C ARG A 263 -12.34 -22.65 25.00
N ARG A 264 -11.57 -23.50 24.31
CA ARG A 264 -10.10 -23.54 24.39
C ARG A 264 -9.49 -22.24 23.91
N VAL A 265 -9.89 -21.81 22.70
CA VAL A 265 -9.38 -20.55 22.12
C VAL A 265 -9.76 -19.33 22.97
N LEU A 266 -10.96 -19.32 23.57
CA LEU A 266 -11.38 -18.28 24.48
C LEU A 266 -10.49 -18.21 25.74
N ALA A 267 -10.17 -19.35 26.33
CA ALA A 267 -9.25 -19.41 27.48
C ALA A 267 -7.84 -18.90 27.12
N ASP A 268 -7.32 -19.29 25.96
CA ASP A 268 -6.01 -18.83 25.46
C ASP A 268 -6.00 -17.32 25.22
N ILE A 269 -7.09 -16.76 24.66
CA ILE A 269 -7.22 -15.30 24.46
C ILE A 269 -7.23 -14.57 25.81
N LYS A 270 -7.97 -15.07 26.81
CA LYS A 270 -7.99 -14.48 28.17
C LYS A 270 -6.60 -14.43 28.79
N ASN A 271 -5.84 -15.52 28.68
CA ASN A 271 -4.48 -15.59 29.20
C ASN A 271 -3.51 -14.60 28.50
N THR A 272 -3.68 -14.41 27.19
CA THR A 272 -2.83 -13.49 26.40
C THR A 272 -3.19 -12.03 26.55
N VAL A 273 -4.45 -11.69 26.75
CA VAL A 273 -4.91 -10.30 26.95
C VAL A 273 -4.41 -9.73 28.27
N THR A 274 -4.16 -10.56 29.29
CA THR A 274 -3.64 -10.14 30.60
C THR A 274 -2.12 -9.94 30.65
N GLN A 275 -1.38 -10.27 29.57
CA GLN A 275 0.07 -10.05 29.54
C GLN A 275 0.41 -8.55 29.52
N LYS A 276 1.27 -8.12 30.45
CA LYS A 276 1.76 -6.74 30.54
C LYS A 276 2.64 -6.40 29.34
N THR A 277 2.39 -5.25 28.73
CA THR A 277 3.31 -4.64 27.76
C THR A 277 4.58 -4.15 28.46
N GLU A 278 5.73 -4.44 27.86
CA GLU A 278 7.03 -3.95 28.33
C GLU A 278 7.40 -2.61 27.65
N ARG A 279 8.40 -1.92 28.20
CA ARG A 279 8.94 -0.71 27.58
C ARG A 279 9.59 -1.05 26.23
N ILE A 280 9.46 -0.19 25.24
CA ILE A 280 9.87 -0.45 23.86
C ILE A 280 11.37 -0.80 23.71
N PHE A 281 12.22 -0.24 24.56
CA PHE A 281 13.66 -0.48 24.54
C PHE A 281 14.13 -1.64 25.47
N THR A 282 13.23 -2.42 26.03
CA THR A 282 13.58 -3.56 26.92
C THR A 282 14.49 -4.59 26.23
N TYR A 283 14.35 -4.73 24.92
CA TYR A 283 15.14 -5.68 24.10
C TYR A 283 16.33 -5.03 23.38
N GLY A 284 16.69 -3.80 23.74
CA GLY A 284 17.77 -3.04 23.12
C GLY A 284 17.31 -2.19 21.94
N VAL A 285 18.14 -1.19 21.63
CA VAL A 285 17.85 -0.24 20.53
C VAL A 285 17.93 -0.93 19.16
N MET A 286 18.82 -1.90 19.00
CA MET A 286 19.07 -2.58 17.72
C MET A 286 17.81 -3.31 17.21
N CYS A 287 16.98 -3.87 18.08
CA CYS A 287 15.69 -4.48 17.72
C CYS A 287 14.79 -3.47 16.98
N ILE A 288 14.70 -2.25 17.51
CA ILE A 288 13.89 -1.19 16.91
C ILE A 288 14.52 -0.67 15.61
N VAL A 289 15.84 -0.47 15.61
CA VAL A 289 16.59 -0.02 14.44
C VAL A 289 16.40 -0.97 13.26
N VAL A 290 16.50 -2.28 13.48
CA VAL A 290 16.32 -3.27 12.41
C VAL A 290 14.91 -3.19 11.81
N GLY A 291 13.86 -3.13 12.63
CA GLY A 291 12.48 -3.03 12.13
C GLY A 291 12.19 -1.70 11.42
N VAL A 292 12.67 -0.58 11.96
CA VAL A 292 12.53 0.74 11.32
C VAL A 292 13.29 0.78 10.00
N MET A 293 14.54 0.30 9.96
CA MET A 293 15.34 0.31 8.72
C MET A 293 14.80 -0.62 7.64
N LEU A 294 14.16 -1.75 8.01
CA LEU A 294 13.41 -2.56 7.05
C LEU A 294 12.31 -1.73 6.36
N SER A 295 11.53 -0.98 7.13
CA SER A 295 10.48 -0.09 6.61
C SER A 295 11.04 1.03 5.76
N VAL A 296 12.13 1.67 6.19
CA VAL A 296 12.82 2.74 5.46
C VAL A 296 13.33 2.22 4.12
N PHE A 297 14.09 1.12 4.10
CA PHE A 297 14.62 0.57 2.85
C PHE A 297 13.52 0.12 1.91
N GLN A 298 12.44 -0.50 2.40
CA GLN A 298 11.32 -0.92 1.55
C GLN A 298 10.78 0.25 0.71
N GLN A 299 10.82 1.47 1.21
CA GLN A 299 10.33 2.65 0.50
C GLN A 299 11.45 3.40 -0.23
N ALA A 300 12.60 3.56 0.42
CA ALA A 300 13.73 4.31 -0.13
C ALA A 300 14.33 3.72 -1.42
N ILE A 301 14.11 2.42 -1.66
CA ILE A 301 14.41 1.78 -2.94
C ILE A 301 13.58 2.34 -4.11
N GLY A 302 12.55 3.16 -3.90
CA GLY A 302 11.86 3.91 -4.94
C GLY A 302 10.74 3.20 -5.69
N ILE A 303 10.29 2.03 -5.23
CA ILE A 303 9.27 1.23 -5.96
C ILE A 303 7.95 1.98 -6.15
N ASN A 304 7.50 2.74 -5.14
CA ASN A 304 6.22 3.44 -5.24
C ASN A 304 6.26 4.58 -6.27
N ALA A 305 7.41 5.20 -6.50
CA ALA A 305 7.59 6.11 -7.62
C ALA A 305 7.33 5.40 -8.96
N VAL A 306 7.82 4.16 -9.13
CA VAL A 306 7.54 3.35 -10.33
C VAL A 306 6.06 3.01 -10.44
N LEU A 307 5.39 2.64 -9.34
CA LEU A 307 3.99 2.24 -9.37
C LEU A 307 3.04 3.42 -9.62
N TYR A 308 3.32 4.58 -9.01
CA TYR A 308 2.46 5.76 -9.10
C TYR A 308 2.66 6.55 -10.37
N TYR A 309 3.86 6.52 -10.94
CA TYR A 309 4.23 7.25 -12.16
C TYR A 309 4.55 6.33 -13.34
N ALA A 310 4.08 5.07 -13.33
CA ALA A 310 4.36 4.09 -14.37
C ALA A 310 4.05 4.61 -15.79
N PRO A 311 2.87 5.19 -16.09
CA PRO A 311 2.60 5.70 -17.42
C PRO A 311 3.58 6.79 -17.85
N ARG A 312 3.93 7.72 -16.95
CA ARG A 312 4.92 8.80 -17.20
C ARG A 312 6.29 8.23 -17.56
N ILE A 313 6.74 7.19 -16.84
CA ILE A 313 8.03 6.56 -17.06
C ILE A 313 8.06 5.86 -18.43
N TYR A 314 7.03 5.07 -18.77
CA TYR A 314 6.93 4.41 -20.06
C TYR A 314 6.83 5.37 -21.25
N GLU A 315 6.13 6.48 -21.07
CA GLU A 315 6.05 7.56 -22.05
C GLU A 315 7.43 8.22 -22.24
N ALA A 316 8.12 8.56 -21.16
CA ALA A 316 9.46 9.14 -21.23
C ALA A 316 10.50 8.20 -21.88
N MET A 317 10.21 6.88 -21.92
CA MET A 317 10.96 5.89 -22.70
C MET A 317 10.58 5.88 -24.21
N GLY A 318 9.58 6.66 -24.64
CA GLY A 318 9.12 6.74 -26.03
C GLY A 318 8.17 5.64 -26.46
N PHE A 319 7.30 5.14 -25.56
CA PHE A 319 6.23 4.20 -25.91
C PHE A 319 4.91 4.93 -26.18
N ASP A 320 4.23 4.56 -27.29
CA ASP A 320 2.98 5.19 -27.73
C ASP A 320 1.79 4.91 -26.80
N ASN A 321 1.78 3.79 -26.11
CA ASN A 321 0.70 3.42 -25.20
C ASN A 321 1.22 3.00 -23.81
N PRO A 322 1.59 3.98 -22.96
CA PRO A 322 2.18 3.72 -21.65
C PRO A 322 1.21 3.03 -20.68
N MET A 323 -0.12 3.25 -20.83
CA MET A 323 -1.11 2.61 -19.98
C MET A 323 -1.20 1.10 -20.21
N LYS A 324 -1.08 0.61 -21.45
CA LYS A 324 -1.02 -0.84 -21.73
C LYS A 324 0.16 -1.50 -21.03
N LEU A 325 1.33 -0.83 -21.03
CA LEU A 325 2.52 -1.32 -20.34
C LEU A 325 2.36 -1.29 -18.82
N THR A 326 1.67 -0.29 -18.29
CA THR A 326 1.33 -0.20 -16.88
C THR A 326 0.43 -1.36 -16.44
N VAL A 327 -0.62 -1.66 -17.19
CA VAL A 327 -1.50 -2.81 -16.96
C VAL A 327 -0.70 -4.12 -17.05
N PHE A 328 0.13 -4.28 -18.08
CA PHE A 328 0.97 -5.48 -18.24
C PHE A 328 1.93 -5.67 -17.06
N ASN A 329 2.59 -4.60 -16.61
CA ASN A 329 3.43 -4.63 -15.41
C ASN A 329 2.63 -4.99 -14.15
N GLY A 330 1.39 -4.49 -14.03
CA GLY A 330 0.47 -4.85 -12.95
C GLY A 330 0.13 -6.35 -12.92
N VAL A 331 -0.09 -6.97 -14.08
CA VAL A 331 -0.31 -8.43 -14.20
C VAL A 331 0.93 -9.20 -13.75
N LEU A 332 2.12 -8.79 -14.19
CA LEU A 332 3.38 -9.39 -13.74
C LEU A 332 3.55 -9.27 -12.22
N ASN A 333 3.29 -8.09 -11.67
CA ASN A 333 3.39 -7.82 -10.25
C ASN A 333 2.48 -8.74 -9.42
N LEU A 334 1.23 -8.94 -9.86
CA LEU A 334 0.32 -9.88 -9.20
C LEU A 334 0.85 -11.32 -9.27
N GLY A 335 1.31 -11.76 -10.43
CA GLY A 335 1.88 -13.10 -10.62
C GLY A 335 3.08 -13.36 -9.69
N PHE A 336 4.02 -12.42 -9.62
CA PHE A 336 5.20 -12.58 -8.78
C PHE A 336 4.91 -12.40 -7.29
N THR A 337 3.88 -11.65 -6.91
CA THR A 337 3.37 -11.65 -5.54
C THR A 337 2.82 -13.01 -5.13
N CYS A 338 2.10 -13.70 -6.02
CA CYS A 338 1.67 -15.08 -5.78
C CYS A 338 2.88 -16.01 -5.60
N VAL A 339 3.90 -15.89 -6.45
CA VAL A 339 5.14 -16.69 -6.31
C VAL A 339 5.78 -16.44 -4.94
N ALA A 340 5.85 -15.19 -4.48
CA ALA A 340 6.38 -14.85 -3.15
C ALA A 340 5.62 -15.56 -2.03
N ILE A 341 4.29 -15.53 -2.06
CA ILE A 341 3.44 -16.16 -1.03
C ILE A 341 3.72 -17.68 -0.92
N PHE A 342 3.94 -18.36 -2.05
CA PHE A 342 4.22 -19.80 -2.05
C PHE A 342 5.69 -20.17 -1.77
N THR A 343 6.61 -19.23 -1.93
CA THR A 343 8.05 -19.51 -1.80
C THR A 343 8.66 -19.06 -0.48
N VAL A 344 8.04 -18.08 0.20
CA VAL A 344 8.58 -17.47 1.43
C VAL A 344 8.82 -18.50 2.55
N GLU A 345 7.92 -19.47 2.70
CA GLU A 345 8.05 -20.53 3.70
C GLU A 345 9.12 -21.57 3.32
N LYS A 346 9.44 -21.70 2.03
CA LYS A 346 10.44 -22.66 1.54
C LYS A 346 11.86 -22.08 1.55
N LEU A 347 12.03 -20.86 1.07
CA LEU A 347 13.35 -20.23 0.89
C LEU A 347 13.80 -19.42 2.11
N GLY A 348 12.86 -18.93 2.94
CA GLY A 348 13.16 -18.04 4.06
C GLY A 348 13.09 -16.56 3.69
N ARG A 349 13.02 -15.71 4.70
CA ARG A 349 12.80 -14.27 4.52
C ARG A 349 14.08 -13.56 4.04
N LYS A 350 15.19 -13.85 4.70
CA LYS A 350 16.48 -13.18 4.44
C LYS A 350 17.05 -13.45 3.05
N PRO A 351 17.11 -14.68 2.51
CA PRO A 351 17.59 -14.96 1.17
C PRO A 351 16.74 -14.29 0.09
N LEU A 352 15.41 -14.28 0.27
CA LEU A 352 14.49 -13.64 -0.68
C LEU A 352 14.67 -12.12 -0.73
N LEU A 353 14.85 -11.46 0.43
CA LEU A 353 15.11 -10.01 0.47
C LEU A 353 16.45 -9.66 -0.20
N ILE A 354 17.51 -10.44 0.02
CA ILE A 354 18.81 -10.21 -0.62
C ILE A 354 18.70 -10.38 -2.13
N ALA A 355 18.12 -11.50 -2.59
CA ALA A 355 17.96 -11.78 -4.03
C ALA A 355 17.11 -10.69 -4.70
N GLY A 356 16.01 -10.27 -4.07
CA GLY A 356 15.18 -9.18 -4.58
C GLY A 356 15.91 -7.84 -4.63
N SER A 357 16.69 -7.50 -3.60
CA SER A 357 17.51 -6.27 -3.60
C SER A 357 18.52 -6.26 -4.74
N LEU A 358 19.20 -7.38 -5.00
CA LEU A 358 20.14 -7.50 -6.11
C LEU A 358 19.44 -7.44 -7.47
N GLY A 359 18.28 -8.09 -7.62
CA GLY A 359 17.47 -7.99 -8.84
C GLY A 359 16.98 -6.57 -9.11
N MET A 360 16.53 -5.85 -8.06
CA MET A 360 16.16 -4.44 -8.17
C MET A 360 17.38 -3.56 -8.51
N ALA A 361 18.53 -3.79 -7.90
CA ALA A 361 19.75 -3.05 -8.23
C ALA A 361 20.13 -3.23 -9.71
N LEU A 362 20.08 -4.47 -10.21
CA LEU A 362 20.33 -4.77 -11.62
C LEU A 362 19.32 -4.06 -12.53
N GLY A 363 18.03 -4.11 -12.20
CA GLY A 363 16.98 -3.41 -12.95
C GLY A 363 17.19 -1.90 -12.96
N ALA A 364 17.49 -1.28 -11.79
CA ALA A 364 17.74 0.15 -11.67
C ALA A 364 18.97 0.59 -12.46
N ILE A 365 20.07 -0.17 -12.41
CA ILE A 365 21.27 0.08 -13.19
C ILE A 365 20.95 -0.04 -14.69
N GLY A 366 20.20 -1.08 -15.10
CA GLY A 366 19.73 -1.25 -16.47
C GLY A 366 18.96 -0.03 -16.97
N VAL A 367 17.99 0.47 -16.19
CA VAL A 367 17.26 1.71 -16.53
C VAL A 367 18.21 2.90 -16.63
N ALA A 368 19.11 3.10 -15.66
CA ALA A 368 20.03 4.23 -15.65
C ALA A 368 20.90 4.33 -16.90
N PHE A 369 21.37 3.19 -17.42
CA PHE A 369 22.24 3.17 -18.61
C PHE A 369 21.48 3.16 -19.95
N THR A 370 20.23 2.73 -19.98
CA THR A 370 19.46 2.58 -21.22
C THR A 370 18.42 3.67 -21.44
N PHE A 371 18.11 4.46 -20.41
CA PHE A 371 17.10 5.51 -20.49
C PHE A 371 17.53 6.60 -21.48
N GLY A 372 16.61 6.97 -22.37
CA GLY A 372 16.86 8.02 -23.40
C GLY A 372 17.62 7.52 -24.64
N VAL A 373 18.01 6.26 -24.71
CA VAL A 373 18.63 5.66 -25.90
C VAL A 373 17.56 4.91 -26.68
N ALA A 374 17.19 5.44 -27.86
CA ALA A 374 16.05 4.94 -28.64
C ALA A 374 16.19 3.45 -29.03
N GLU A 375 17.41 3.02 -29.40
CA GLU A 375 17.70 1.63 -29.75
C GLU A 375 17.58 0.67 -28.56
N LEU A 376 17.71 1.18 -27.33
CA LEU A 376 17.69 0.39 -26.10
C LEU A 376 16.35 0.50 -25.33
N LYS A 377 15.31 1.14 -25.89
CA LYS A 377 14.03 1.33 -25.21
C LYS A 377 13.40 0.03 -24.70
N LEU A 378 13.52 -1.06 -25.46
CA LEU A 378 13.02 -2.37 -25.03
C LEU A 378 13.81 -2.92 -23.84
N LEU A 379 15.14 -2.77 -23.84
CA LEU A 379 15.98 -3.18 -22.72
C LEU A 379 15.68 -2.33 -21.47
N CYS A 380 15.40 -1.03 -21.64
CA CYS A 380 14.98 -0.15 -20.58
C CYS A 380 13.64 -0.61 -19.97
N MET A 381 12.66 -0.96 -20.80
CA MET A 381 11.37 -1.52 -20.36
C MET A 381 11.57 -2.83 -19.59
N ILE A 382 12.37 -3.76 -20.11
CA ILE A 382 12.67 -5.02 -19.40
C ILE A 382 13.34 -4.75 -18.06
N SER A 383 14.23 -3.77 -18.00
CA SER A 383 14.94 -3.39 -16.77
C SER A 383 14.01 -2.84 -15.70
N ILE A 384 13.03 -1.97 -16.05
CA ILE A 384 12.03 -1.46 -15.09
C ILE A 384 11.08 -2.56 -14.65
N MET A 385 10.70 -3.48 -15.55
CA MET A 385 9.89 -4.64 -15.19
C MET A 385 10.63 -5.58 -14.25
N LEU A 386 11.92 -5.85 -14.51
CA LEU A 386 12.78 -6.64 -13.62
C LEU A 386 12.86 -6.00 -12.24
N TYR A 387 13.01 -4.68 -12.18
CA TYR A 387 13.01 -3.93 -10.93
C TYR A 387 11.70 -4.12 -10.16
N SER A 388 10.55 -3.92 -10.81
CA SER A 388 9.23 -4.04 -10.22
C SER A 388 8.94 -5.48 -9.74
N VAL A 389 9.20 -6.46 -10.59
CA VAL A 389 9.00 -7.88 -10.28
C VAL A 389 9.88 -8.35 -9.13
N SER A 390 11.15 -7.90 -9.09
CA SER A 390 12.09 -8.24 -8.01
C SER A 390 11.59 -7.74 -6.66
N PHE A 391 10.94 -6.57 -6.63
CA PHE A 391 10.27 -6.07 -5.43
C PHE A 391 9.07 -6.94 -5.04
N MET A 392 8.17 -7.23 -5.99
CA MET A 392 6.91 -7.95 -5.73
C MET A 392 7.16 -9.38 -5.25
N TYR A 393 8.21 -10.00 -5.70
CA TYR A 393 8.61 -11.34 -5.29
C TYR A 393 9.32 -11.36 -3.91
N SER A 394 9.77 -10.20 -3.39
CA SER A 394 10.58 -10.11 -2.18
C SER A 394 10.10 -9.05 -1.20
N TRP A 395 10.57 -7.81 -1.33
CA TRP A 395 10.35 -6.73 -0.38
C TRP A 395 8.88 -6.37 -0.19
N GLY A 396 8.04 -6.48 -1.23
CA GLY A 396 6.62 -6.19 -1.15
C GLY A 396 5.92 -6.98 -0.04
N PRO A 397 5.78 -8.29 -0.17
CA PRO A 397 5.10 -9.11 0.84
C PRO A 397 5.97 -9.42 2.06
N ILE A 398 7.29 -9.67 1.89
CA ILE A 398 8.13 -10.22 2.95
C ILE A 398 8.45 -9.19 4.03
N CYS A 399 8.59 -7.92 3.68
CA CYS A 399 8.87 -6.87 4.65
C CYS A 399 7.76 -6.78 5.71
N TRP A 400 6.49 -6.84 5.32
CA TRP A 400 5.36 -6.84 6.24
C TRP A 400 5.35 -8.04 7.18
N VAL A 401 5.67 -9.22 6.64
CA VAL A 401 5.80 -10.45 7.44
C VAL A 401 6.94 -10.29 8.44
N LEU A 402 8.10 -9.82 7.97
CA LEU A 402 9.29 -9.70 8.81
C LEU A 402 9.13 -8.66 9.92
N ILE A 403 8.49 -7.51 9.64
CA ILE A 403 8.17 -6.49 10.66
C ILE A 403 7.27 -7.09 11.75
N ALA A 404 6.34 -7.97 11.39
CA ALA A 404 5.49 -8.64 12.37
C ALA A 404 6.22 -9.73 13.17
N GLU A 405 7.25 -10.37 12.60
CA GLU A 405 8.00 -11.49 13.20
C GLU A 405 9.22 -11.04 14.02
N VAL A 406 9.89 -9.96 13.62
CA VAL A 406 11.16 -9.54 14.22
C VAL A 406 11.04 -9.01 15.64
N PHE A 407 9.87 -8.47 15.99
CA PHE A 407 9.63 -7.88 17.30
C PHE A 407 9.10 -8.89 18.32
N PRO A 408 9.66 -8.91 19.56
CA PRO A 408 9.10 -9.64 20.68
C PRO A 408 7.65 -9.27 20.99
N ASN A 409 6.87 -10.23 21.45
CA ASN A 409 5.42 -10.10 21.62
C ASN A 409 5.01 -8.94 22.53
N THR A 410 5.77 -8.70 23.62
CA THR A 410 5.48 -7.67 24.63
C THR A 410 5.65 -6.24 24.16
N ILE A 411 6.46 -5.97 23.11
CA ILE A 411 6.71 -4.65 22.55
C ILE A 411 6.14 -4.51 21.11
N ARG A 412 5.68 -5.60 20.49
CA ARG A 412 5.34 -5.68 19.07
C ARG A 412 4.38 -4.58 18.62
N GLY A 413 3.31 -4.34 19.38
CA GLY A 413 2.29 -3.35 18.97
C GLY A 413 2.87 -1.95 18.74
N ALA A 414 3.67 -1.47 19.69
CA ALA A 414 4.31 -0.15 19.60
C ALA A 414 5.44 -0.13 18.56
N ALA A 415 6.25 -1.20 18.50
CA ALA A 415 7.39 -1.29 17.59
C ALA A 415 6.94 -1.36 16.10
N VAL A 416 5.91 -2.16 15.81
CA VAL A 416 5.30 -2.22 14.46
C VAL A 416 4.70 -0.86 14.08
N ALA A 417 3.99 -0.19 14.99
CA ALA A 417 3.41 1.12 14.70
C ALA A 417 4.48 2.15 14.32
N ILE A 418 5.61 2.17 15.03
CA ILE A 418 6.76 3.05 14.71
C ILE A 418 7.35 2.67 13.34
N ALA A 419 7.62 1.39 13.09
CA ALA A 419 8.18 0.93 11.82
C ALA A 419 7.27 1.30 10.64
N VAL A 420 5.96 1.10 10.75
CA VAL A 420 4.97 1.45 9.72
C VAL A 420 4.86 2.97 9.54
N ALA A 421 4.95 3.77 10.60
CA ALA A 421 4.98 5.23 10.48
C ALA A 421 6.19 5.69 9.64
N PHE A 422 7.39 5.15 9.90
CA PHE A 422 8.58 5.43 9.08
C PHE A 422 8.42 4.96 7.63
N GLN A 423 7.73 3.85 7.40
CA GLN A 423 7.43 3.36 6.06
C GLN A 423 6.59 4.38 5.26
N TRP A 424 5.53 4.93 5.85
CA TRP A 424 4.70 5.93 5.19
C TRP A 424 5.42 7.28 5.00
N ILE A 425 6.23 7.70 5.98
CA ILE A 425 7.06 8.91 5.87
C ILE A 425 8.01 8.79 4.67
N PHE A 426 8.74 7.70 4.55
CA PHE A 426 9.68 7.49 3.44
C PHE A 426 8.96 7.28 2.10
N ASN A 427 7.78 6.65 2.09
CA ASN A 427 6.94 6.59 0.90
C ASN A 427 6.57 8.00 0.43
N TRP A 428 6.13 8.87 1.34
CA TRP A 428 5.80 10.26 1.01
C TRP A 428 7.01 11.03 0.47
N ILE A 429 8.17 10.93 1.12
CA ILE A 429 9.41 11.58 0.67
C ILE A 429 9.77 11.14 -0.75
N VAL A 430 9.82 9.84 -1.01
CA VAL A 430 10.19 9.27 -2.32
C VAL A 430 9.19 9.69 -3.39
N SER A 431 7.90 9.59 -3.11
CA SER A 431 6.85 9.89 -4.10
C SER A 431 6.77 11.39 -4.43
N THR A 432 6.95 12.27 -3.43
CA THR A 432 6.96 13.72 -3.62
C THR A 432 8.21 14.18 -4.38
N SER A 433 9.37 13.59 -4.11
CA SER A 433 10.64 14.00 -4.70
C SER A 433 10.88 13.42 -6.11
N PHE A 434 10.13 12.40 -6.52
CA PHE A 434 10.41 11.70 -7.79
C PHE A 434 10.31 12.63 -9.01
N VAL A 435 9.20 13.34 -9.18
CA VAL A 435 9.00 14.20 -10.36
C VAL A 435 10.00 15.35 -10.40
N PRO A 436 10.21 16.14 -9.31
CA PRO A 436 11.25 17.14 -9.30
C PRO A 436 12.65 16.58 -9.61
N MET A 437 13.00 15.42 -9.07
CA MET A 437 14.31 14.80 -9.26
C MET A 437 14.46 14.27 -10.71
N ALA A 438 13.44 13.62 -11.26
CA ALA A 438 13.47 13.11 -12.63
C ALA A 438 13.57 14.25 -13.66
N ASN A 439 12.88 15.38 -13.44
CA ASN A 439 12.88 16.52 -14.34
C ASN A 439 14.18 17.36 -14.22
N SER A 440 14.73 17.55 -13.00
CA SER A 440 15.91 18.40 -12.78
C SER A 440 17.23 17.66 -12.97
N MET A 441 17.32 16.38 -12.53
CA MET A 441 18.56 15.59 -12.52
C MET A 441 18.54 14.46 -13.56
N GLY A 442 17.37 14.19 -14.15
CA GLY A 442 17.17 13.12 -15.13
C GLY A 442 16.94 11.74 -14.54
N TYR A 443 16.37 10.86 -15.36
CA TYR A 443 16.07 9.48 -14.97
C TYR A 443 17.32 8.64 -14.68
N MET A 444 18.42 8.89 -15.40
CA MET A 444 19.70 8.22 -15.15
C MET A 444 20.17 8.41 -13.71
N PHE A 445 20.19 9.65 -13.21
CA PHE A 445 20.58 9.94 -11.84
C PHE A 445 19.61 9.30 -10.84
N THR A 446 18.30 9.46 -11.08
CA THR A 446 17.24 8.96 -10.22
C THR A 446 17.32 7.45 -10.00
N TYR A 447 17.46 6.68 -11.08
CA TYR A 447 17.56 5.23 -10.98
C TYR A 447 18.94 4.75 -10.50
N SER A 448 20.01 5.49 -10.75
CA SER A 448 21.32 5.23 -10.12
C SER A 448 21.24 5.33 -8.60
N LEU A 449 20.58 6.37 -8.09
CA LEU A 449 20.36 6.55 -6.65
C LEU A 449 19.57 5.38 -6.07
N TYR A 450 18.45 4.99 -6.70
CA TYR A 450 17.66 3.84 -6.25
C TYR A 450 18.45 2.53 -6.31
N GLY A 451 19.28 2.34 -7.33
CA GLY A 451 20.18 1.19 -7.43
C GLY A 451 21.19 1.09 -6.28
N ILE A 452 21.80 2.23 -5.91
CA ILE A 452 22.69 2.31 -4.73
C ILE A 452 21.93 1.94 -3.45
N VAL A 453 20.72 2.48 -3.26
CA VAL A 453 19.90 2.16 -2.09
C VAL A 453 19.54 0.67 -2.06
N CYS A 454 19.25 0.03 -3.21
CA CYS A 454 19.00 -1.40 -3.28
C CYS A 454 20.22 -2.24 -2.85
N ILE A 455 21.44 -1.82 -3.24
CA ILE A 455 22.68 -2.48 -2.79
C ILE A 455 22.87 -2.30 -1.28
N LEU A 456 22.65 -1.10 -0.76
CA LEU A 456 22.71 -0.84 0.69
C LEU A 456 21.68 -1.67 1.46
N ALA A 457 20.47 -1.82 0.92
CA ALA A 457 19.43 -2.68 1.47
C ALA A 457 19.88 -4.16 1.51
N ALA A 458 20.51 -4.65 0.45
CA ALA A 458 21.05 -6.02 0.43
C ALA A 458 22.11 -6.23 1.53
N VAL A 459 23.05 -5.29 1.67
CA VAL A 459 24.11 -5.33 2.71
C VAL A 459 23.50 -5.24 4.11
N PHE A 460 22.53 -4.38 4.31
CA PHE A 460 21.79 -4.25 5.58
C PHE A 460 21.11 -5.56 5.95
N VAL A 461 20.36 -6.17 5.02
CA VAL A 461 19.68 -7.45 5.26
C VAL A 461 20.69 -8.55 5.55
N TRP A 462 21.78 -8.61 4.77
CA TRP A 462 22.81 -9.63 4.96
C TRP A 462 23.46 -9.57 6.34
N ARG A 463 23.80 -8.37 6.83
CA ARG A 463 24.55 -8.19 8.08
C ARG A 463 23.67 -8.13 9.33
N LEU A 464 22.52 -7.43 9.27
CA LEU A 464 21.79 -7.02 10.48
C LEU A 464 20.44 -7.72 10.64
N VAL A 465 19.81 -8.19 9.56
CA VAL A 465 18.49 -8.81 9.66
C VAL A 465 18.63 -10.29 10.01
N PRO A 466 18.03 -10.76 11.13
CA PRO A 466 18.02 -12.19 11.46
C PRO A 466 17.06 -12.96 10.54
N GLU A 467 17.38 -14.23 10.25
CA GLU A 467 16.40 -15.12 9.59
C GLU A 467 15.34 -15.53 10.61
N THR A 468 14.07 -15.36 10.25
CA THR A 468 12.93 -15.65 11.13
C THR A 468 12.23 -16.97 10.78
N LYS A 469 12.56 -17.59 9.64
CA LYS A 469 11.96 -18.85 9.20
C LYS A 469 12.09 -19.92 10.28
N GLY A 470 10.95 -20.50 10.69
CA GLY A 470 10.89 -21.58 11.66
C GLY A 470 11.22 -21.17 13.11
N LYS A 471 11.41 -19.88 13.39
CA LYS A 471 11.62 -19.37 14.75
C LYS A 471 10.32 -18.96 15.39
N THR A 472 10.21 -19.23 16.69
CA THR A 472 9.11 -18.74 17.51
C THR A 472 9.37 -17.30 17.97
N LEU A 473 8.32 -16.63 18.46
CA LEU A 473 8.45 -15.27 19.01
C LEU A 473 9.30 -15.25 20.30
N GLU A 474 9.31 -16.36 21.02
CA GLU A 474 10.14 -16.58 22.18
C GLU A 474 11.62 -16.67 21.77
N ASP A 475 11.91 -17.31 20.64
CA ASP A 475 13.29 -17.38 20.10
C ASP A 475 13.76 -15.98 19.68
N MET A 476 12.90 -15.16 19.10
CA MET A 476 13.22 -13.76 18.79
C MET A 476 13.47 -12.93 20.05
N SER A 477 12.67 -13.14 21.09
CA SER A 477 12.90 -12.49 22.39
C SER A 477 14.24 -12.85 23.01
N ARG A 478 14.68 -14.12 22.88
CA ARG A 478 15.99 -14.56 23.34
C ARG A 478 17.13 -14.00 22.51
N LEU A 479 16.95 -13.90 21.20
CA LEU A 479 17.95 -13.36 20.29
C LEU A 479 18.30 -11.91 20.65
N TRP A 480 17.29 -11.08 20.86
CA TRP A 480 17.49 -9.67 21.20
C TRP A 480 17.96 -9.41 22.64
N ARG A 481 17.70 -10.34 23.59
CA ARG A 481 18.23 -10.24 24.96
C ARG A 481 19.69 -10.61 25.09
N LYS A 482 20.27 -11.39 24.15
CA LYS A 482 21.68 -11.82 24.19
C LYS A 482 22.68 -10.75 23.75
N GLU A 483 22.23 -9.65 23.17
CA GLU A 483 23.08 -8.51 22.78
C GLU A 483 23.31 -7.50 23.91
N LYS A 484 23.11 -7.90 25.18
CA LYS A 484 23.60 -7.20 26.35
C LYS A 484 24.87 -7.93 26.85
#